data_d2fe7250531d77008b932557d7116a9c
#
_entry.id   d2fe7250531d77008b932557d7116a9c
#
_cell.length_a   1.000
_cell.length_b   1.000
_cell.length_c   1.000
_cell.angle_alpha   90.00
_cell.angle_beta   90.00
_cell.angle_gamma   90.00
#
_symmetry.space_group_name_H-M   'P 1'
#
loop_
_entity.id
_entity.type
_entity.pdbx_description
1 polymer ?
#
loop_
_entity_poly.entity_id
_entity_poly.type
_entity_poly.pdbx_seq_one_letter_code
_entity_poly.pdbx_strand_id
1 'polypeptide(L)'
;MRGTKWFLSLLAMILTFLVACSPVNSTAPGAVVDDLGRSVNVEEIPQRIISLAPSNTEILFALGLGDGVVGVTEYCDYPPEALNKEKIGGFSTPDIEKIIALQPDLILASSIHAEEIIPALEGIGLTVFALAGENLDGILEDIRMVGKITGKEEEASELVAQMKERIEAITD
;
A
#
# COMPACT_ATOMS: atom_id res chain seq x y z
N MET A 1 -25.71 -44.98 -37.19
CA MET A 1 -26.18 -43.76 -36.53
C MET A 1 -25.93 -43.78 -35.00
N ARG A 2 -24.72 -44.07 -34.53
CA ARG A 2 -24.37 -44.21 -33.10
C ARG A 2 -23.22 -43.29 -32.61
N GLY A 3 -22.64 -42.52 -33.51
CA GLY A 3 -21.48 -41.66 -33.19
C GLY A 3 -21.78 -40.24 -32.77
N THR A 4 -22.92 -39.67 -33.09
CA THR A 4 -23.25 -38.26 -32.90
C THR A 4 -23.65 -37.88 -31.45
N LYS A 5 -24.11 -38.86 -30.68
CA LYS A 5 -24.56 -38.62 -29.29
C LYS A 5 -23.37 -38.48 -28.30
N TRP A 6 -22.23 -39.09 -28.60
CA TRP A 6 -21.02 -39.00 -27.75
C TRP A 6 -20.27 -37.67 -27.92
N PHE A 7 -20.31 -37.08 -29.12
CA PHE A 7 -19.70 -35.78 -29.39
C PHE A 7 -20.44 -34.65 -28.70
N LEU A 8 -21.76 -34.72 -28.60
CA LEU A 8 -22.57 -33.73 -27.89
C LEU A 8 -22.37 -33.79 -26.37
N SER A 9 -22.10 -34.97 -25.80
CA SER A 9 -21.84 -35.15 -24.37
C SER A 9 -20.44 -34.62 -23.96
N LEU A 10 -19.44 -34.74 -24.85
CA LEU A 10 -18.10 -34.23 -24.61
C LEU A 10 -18.04 -32.69 -24.72
N LEU A 11 -18.81 -32.12 -25.65
CA LEU A 11 -18.88 -30.66 -25.82
C LEU A 11 -19.61 -29.99 -24.66
N ALA A 12 -20.59 -30.63 -24.04
CA ALA A 12 -21.30 -30.13 -22.85
C ALA A 12 -20.42 -30.14 -21.59
N MET A 13 -19.42 -31.03 -21.49
CA MET A 13 -18.55 -31.16 -20.35
C MET A 13 -17.37 -30.15 -20.37
N ILE A 14 -17.03 -29.59 -21.54
CA ILE A 14 -15.98 -28.56 -21.68
C ILE A 14 -16.53 -27.16 -21.35
N LEU A 15 -17.83 -26.95 -21.38
CA LEU A 15 -18.45 -25.62 -21.18
C LEU A 15 -18.67 -25.24 -19.71
N THR A 16 -18.38 -26.12 -18.74
CA THR A 16 -18.59 -25.86 -17.31
C THR A 16 -17.38 -25.42 -16.53
N PHE A 17 -16.21 -25.19 -17.17
CA PHE A 17 -14.97 -24.75 -16.51
C PHE A 17 -14.57 -23.31 -16.82
N LEU A 18 -15.52 -22.46 -17.20
CA LEU A 18 -15.35 -21.01 -17.11
C LEU A 18 -15.66 -20.59 -15.66
N VAL A 19 -14.72 -20.88 -14.76
CA VAL A 19 -14.65 -20.18 -13.46
C VAL A 19 -14.48 -18.72 -13.80
N ALA A 20 -15.54 -17.95 -13.68
CA ALA A 20 -15.52 -16.51 -13.74
C ALA A 20 -14.61 -16.03 -12.59
N CYS A 21 -13.35 -15.74 -12.92
CA CYS A 21 -12.52 -14.87 -12.12
C CYS A 21 -13.21 -13.49 -12.21
N SER A 22 -14.14 -13.22 -11.31
CA SER A 22 -14.68 -11.86 -11.15
C SER A 22 -13.49 -11.00 -10.72
N PRO A 23 -13.15 -9.92 -11.45
CA PRO A 23 -12.19 -8.98 -10.93
C PRO A 23 -12.74 -8.47 -9.59
N VAL A 24 -11.96 -8.62 -8.53
CA VAL A 24 -12.18 -7.89 -7.29
C VAL A 24 -12.04 -6.42 -7.67
N ASN A 25 -13.17 -5.73 -7.81
CA ASN A 25 -13.18 -4.30 -8.04
C ASN A 25 -12.82 -3.64 -6.70
N SER A 26 -11.53 -3.50 -6.42
CA SER A 26 -11.05 -2.61 -5.37
C SER A 26 -11.43 -1.19 -5.77
N THR A 27 -12.41 -0.63 -5.09
CA THR A 27 -12.80 0.77 -5.28
C THR A 27 -11.95 1.63 -4.37
N ALA A 28 -11.37 2.71 -4.89
CA ALA A 28 -10.63 3.66 -4.08
C ALA A 28 -11.51 4.22 -2.95
N PRO A 29 -10.95 4.42 -1.75
CA PRO A 29 -11.73 4.74 -0.55
C PRO A 29 -12.32 6.16 -0.53
N GLY A 30 -11.90 7.03 -1.45
CA GLY A 30 -12.27 8.45 -1.42
C GLY A 30 -11.53 9.21 -0.32
N ALA A 31 -12.22 10.09 0.39
CA ALA A 31 -11.62 10.87 1.48
C ALA A 31 -11.38 10.01 2.73
N VAL A 32 -10.14 9.95 3.20
CA VAL A 32 -9.69 9.25 4.41
C VAL A 32 -8.97 10.24 5.32
N VAL A 33 -9.19 10.16 6.62
CA VAL A 33 -8.46 11.00 7.59
C VAL A 33 -7.16 10.29 7.96
N ASP A 34 -6.05 11.00 7.87
CA ASP A 34 -4.74 10.50 8.27
C ASP A 34 -4.44 10.77 9.76
N ASP A 35 -3.30 10.30 10.25
CA ASP A 35 -2.93 10.42 11.67
C ASP A 35 -2.65 11.86 12.12
N LEU A 36 -2.47 12.79 11.19
CA LEU A 36 -2.38 14.22 11.50
C LEU A 36 -3.74 14.91 11.50
N GLY A 37 -4.84 14.16 11.34
CA GLY A 37 -6.22 14.67 11.30
C GLY A 37 -6.56 15.37 9.98
N ARG A 38 -5.77 15.18 8.92
CA ARG A 38 -6.01 15.77 7.60
C ARG A 38 -6.91 14.86 6.77
N SER A 39 -7.86 15.45 6.05
CA SER A 39 -8.69 14.71 5.09
C SER A 39 -7.95 14.59 3.77
N VAL A 40 -7.49 13.40 3.45
CA VAL A 40 -6.75 13.10 2.21
C VAL A 40 -7.69 12.36 1.25
N ASN A 41 -7.81 12.87 0.03
CA ASN A 41 -8.63 12.23 -1.00
C ASN A 41 -7.77 11.29 -1.84
N VAL A 42 -8.10 9.99 -1.81
CA VAL A 42 -7.47 8.96 -2.64
C VAL A 42 -8.51 8.49 -3.66
N GLU A 43 -8.47 9.07 -4.86
CA GLU A 43 -9.49 8.85 -5.90
C GLU A 43 -9.34 7.50 -6.61
N GLU A 44 -8.12 7.02 -6.73
CA GLU A 44 -7.78 5.76 -7.40
C GLU A 44 -6.83 4.95 -6.53
N ILE A 45 -6.79 3.63 -6.73
CA ILE A 45 -5.81 2.77 -6.06
C ILE A 45 -4.40 3.13 -6.53
N PRO A 46 -3.51 3.57 -5.61
CA PRO A 46 -2.18 4.03 -5.96
C PRO A 46 -1.34 2.97 -6.65
N GLN A 47 -0.63 3.37 -7.70
CA GLN A 47 0.27 2.50 -8.47
C GLN A 47 1.74 2.92 -8.33
N ARG A 48 1.99 4.16 -7.92
CA ARG A 48 3.33 4.76 -7.82
C ARG A 48 3.50 5.44 -6.46
N ILE A 49 4.03 4.69 -5.52
CA ILE A 49 4.09 5.10 -4.11
C ILE A 49 5.51 5.53 -3.76
N ILE A 50 5.65 6.67 -3.10
CA ILE A 50 6.90 7.08 -2.45
C ILE A 50 6.74 6.94 -0.94
N SER A 51 7.78 6.39 -0.30
CA SER A 51 7.88 6.28 1.15
C SER A 51 8.93 7.24 1.71
N LEU A 52 8.51 8.15 2.59
CA LEU A 52 9.38 9.10 3.26
C LEU A 52 9.93 8.59 4.61
N ALA A 53 9.63 7.35 4.99
CA ALA A 53 10.10 6.78 6.26
C ALA A 53 10.39 5.28 6.15
N PRO A 54 11.39 4.74 6.88
CA PRO A 54 11.66 3.31 6.93
C PRO A 54 10.44 2.48 7.34
N SER A 55 9.72 2.87 8.40
CA SER A 55 8.51 2.17 8.86
C SER A 55 7.43 2.07 7.78
N ASN A 56 7.20 3.15 7.03
CA ASN A 56 6.23 3.16 5.93
C ASN A 56 6.65 2.22 4.80
N THR A 57 7.96 2.17 4.52
CA THR A 57 8.53 1.23 3.53
C THR A 57 8.28 -0.20 3.95
N GLU A 58 8.53 -0.54 5.22
CA GLU A 58 8.31 -1.89 5.74
C GLU A 58 6.84 -2.30 5.65
N ILE A 59 5.91 -1.41 6.01
CA ILE A 59 4.46 -1.66 5.87
C ILE A 59 4.09 -1.91 4.41
N LEU A 60 4.54 -1.07 3.47
CA LEU A 60 4.25 -1.24 2.04
C LEU A 60 4.72 -2.60 1.53
N PHE A 61 5.94 -3.01 1.86
CA PHE A 61 6.46 -4.30 1.42
C PHE A 61 5.73 -5.47 2.11
N ALA A 62 5.40 -5.35 3.40
CA ALA A 62 4.66 -6.38 4.13
C ALA A 62 3.25 -6.61 3.57
N LEU A 63 2.63 -5.57 2.98
CA LEU A 63 1.34 -5.65 2.28
C LEU A 63 1.46 -6.05 0.80
N GLY A 64 2.66 -6.44 0.33
CA GLY A 64 2.88 -6.85 -1.04
C GLY A 64 2.85 -5.72 -2.07
N LEU A 65 3.03 -4.47 -1.64
CA LEU A 65 3.02 -3.28 -2.50
C LEU A 65 4.41 -2.89 -3.02
N GLY A 66 5.41 -3.72 -2.76
CA GLY A 66 6.80 -3.43 -3.11
C GLY A 66 7.01 -3.04 -4.57
N ASP A 67 6.32 -3.66 -5.52
CA ASP A 67 6.45 -3.33 -6.94
C ASP A 67 5.97 -1.91 -7.26
N GLY A 68 4.95 -1.41 -6.55
CA GLY A 68 4.43 -0.06 -6.66
C GLY A 68 5.31 1.01 -5.99
N VAL A 69 6.25 0.63 -5.11
CA VAL A 69 7.17 1.57 -4.48
C VAL A 69 8.21 2.05 -5.49
N VAL A 70 8.14 3.33 -5.87
CA VAL A 70 9.04 3.95 -6.87
C VAL A 70 10.17 4.76 -6.25
N GLY A 71 10.08 5.13 -4.97
CA GLY A 71 11.11 5.87 -4.26
C GLY A 71 11.04 5.70 -2.76
N VAL A 72 12.21 5.67 -2.11
CA VAL A 72 12.36 5.53 -0.65
C VAL A 72 13.49 6.42 -0.15
N THR A 73 13.54 6.70 1.16
CA THR A 73 14.66 7.45 1.74
C THR A 73 15.97 6.63 1.78
N GLU A 74 17.09 7.30 2.00
CA GLU A 74 18.41 6.66 2.12
C GLU A 74 18.48 5.63 3.25
N TYR A 75 17.61 5.76 4.26
CA TYR A 75 17.57 4.91 5.45
C TYR A 75 16.65 3.68 5.33
N CYS A 76 15.96 3.53 4.21
CA CYS A 76 15.11 2.38 3.94
C CYS A 76 15.95 1.22 3.41
N ASP A 77 16.31 0.29 4.27
CA ASP A 77 17.18 -0.85 3.98
C ASP A 77 16.51 -2.21 4.19
N TYR A 78 15.28 -2.21 4.69
CA TYR A 78 14.48 -3.40 4.90
C TYR A 78 13.08 -3.27 4.24
N PRO A 79 12.57 -4.37 3.61
CA PRO A 79 13.31 -5.61 3.30
C PRO A 79 14.45 -5.35 2.29
N PRO A 80 15.34 -6.33 2.01
CA PRO A 80 16.48 -6.13 1.10
C PRO A 80 16.12 -5.57 -0.27
N GLU A 81 14.90 -5.82 -0.75
CA GLU A 81 14.37 -5.29 -2.02
C GLU A 81 14.25 -3.75 -2.02
N ALA A 82 14.08 -3.14 -0.84
CA ALA A 82 14.04 -1.68 -0.68
C ALA A 82 15.36 -1.00 -1.06
N LEU A 83 16.50 -1.73 -0.97
CA LEU A 83 17.80 -1.24 -1.41
C LEU A 83 17.87 -0.95 -2.91
N ASN A 84 17.03 -1.61 -3.71
CA ASN A 84 16.98 -1.46 -5.16
C ASN A 84 16.05 -0.33 -5.62
N LYS A 85 15.36 0.35 -4.68
CA LYS A 85 14.46 1.46 -5.00
C LYS A 85 15.24 2.76 -5.12
N GLU A 86 14.73 3.69 -5.96
CA GLU A 86 15.34 5.01 -6.13
C GLU A 86 15.42 5.74 -4.78
N LYS A 87 16.57 6.35 -4.49
CA LYS A 87 16.79 7.08 -3.24
C LYS A 87 16.45 8.56 -3.43
N ILE A 88 15.42 9.00 -2.67
CA ILE A 88 14.86 10.36 -2.75
C ILE A 88 15.40 11.29 -1.64
N GLY A 89 16.58 11.02 -1.11
CA GLY A 89 17.22 11.83 -0.07
C GLY A 89 16.99 11.31 1.35
N GLY A 90 17.27 12.17 2.32
CA GLY A 90 17.19 11.81 3.74
C GLY A 90 15.76 11.78 4.28
N PHE A 91 15.60 11.20 5.48
CA PHE A 91 14.32 11.10 6.17
C PHE A 91 13.71 12.48 6.48
N SER A 92 14.48 13.41 7.03
CA SER A 92 14.01 14.77 7.35
C SER A 92 14.24 15.79 6.23
N THR A 93 14.99 15.43 5.21
CA THR A 93 15.35 16.31 4.09
C THR A 93 15.22 15.54 2.76
N PRO A 94 14.00 15.14 2.37
CA PRO A 94 13.78 14.50 1.09
C PRO A 94 14.01 15.48 -0.06
N ASP A 95 14.47 14.97 -1.19
CA ASP A 95 14.71 15.73 -2.42
C ASP A 95 13.39 15.85 -3.20
N ILE A 96 12.77 17.03 -3.11
CA ILE A 96 11.48 17.31 -3.75
C ILE A 96 11.56 17.18 -5.28
N GLU A 97 12.70 17.54 -5.90
CA GLU A 97 12.85 17.42 -7.35
C GLU A 97 12.86 15.96 -7.80
N LYS A 98 13.54 15.09 -7.05
CA LYS A 98 13.50 13.65 -7.31
C LYS A 98 12.11 13.05 -7.10
N ILE A 99 11.39 13.48 -6.05
CA ILE A 99 10.02 13.07 -5.80
C ILE A 99 9.15 13.40 -7.02
N ILE A 100 9.20 14.65 -7.50
CA ILE A 100 8.44 15.09 -8.69
C ILE A 100 8.82 14.26 -9.92
N ALA A 101 10.11 14.02 -10.15
CA ALA A 101 10.60 13.27 -11.29
C ALA A 101 10.07 11.83 -11.34
N LEU A 102 9.80 11.23 -10.18
CA LEU A 102 9.24 9.89 -10.06
C LEU A 102 7.73 9.83 -10.29
N GLN A 103 7.04 10.97 -10.40
CA GLN A 103 5.60 11.08 -10.67
C GLN A 103 4.76 10.16 -9.77
N PRO A 104 4.82 10.28 -8.44
CA PRO A 104 4.02 9.47 -7.52
C PRO A 104 2.54 9.87 -7.59
N ASP A 105 1.67 8.90 -7.35
CA ASP A 105 0.24 9.12 -7.11
C ASP A 105 -0.11 9.09 -5.62
N LEU A 106 0.80 8.54 -4.78
CA LEU A 106 0.70 8.60 -3.33
C LEU A 106 2.09 8.75 -2.70
N ILE A 107 2.18 9.58 -1.66
CA ILE A 107 3.37 9.71 -0.83
C ILE A 107 2.97 9.37 0.62
N LEU A 108 3.65 8.38 1.23
CA LEU A 108 3.51 8.09 2.65
C LEU A 108 4.54 8.90 3.44
N ALA A 109 4.06 9.81 4.27
CA ALA A 109 4.86 10.66 5.14
C ALA A 109 4.81 10.19 6.60
N SER A 110 5.51 10.86 7.49
CA SER A 110 5.40 10.72 8.95
C SER A 110 5.23 12.08 9.61
N SER A 111 5.00 12.11 10.93
CA SER A 111 4.74 13.34 11.68
C SER A 111 5.85 14.40 11.56
N ILE A 112 7.12 14.00 11.40
CA ILE A 112 8.23 14.96 11.22
C ILE A 112 8.08 15.84 9.97
N HIS A 113 7.32 15.37 8.99
CA HIS A 113 7.12 16.07 7.72
C HIS A 113 5.97 17.10 7.75
N ALA A 114 5.23 17.19 8.87
CA ALA A 114 3.98 17.95 9.00
C ALA A 114 4.11 19.44 8.68
N GLU A 115 5.19 20.08 9.12
CA GLU A 115 5.32 21.54 9.08
C GLU A 115 5.89 22.06 7.75
N GLU A 116 6.74 21.30 7.08
CA GLU A 116 7.49 21.79 5.92
C GLU A 116 7.26 20.93 4.68
N ILE A 117 7.52 19.63 4.77
CA ILE A 117 7.56 18.74 3.60
C ILE A 117 6.16 18.46 3.06
N ILE A 118 5.19 18.15 3.93
CA ILE A 118 3.82 17.86 3.52
C ILE A 118 3.20 19.08 2.82
N PRO A 119 3.22 20.29 3.41
CA PRO A 119 2.68 21.47 2.72
C PRO A 119 3.37 21.78 1.39
N ALA A 120 4.69 21.55 1.30
CA ALA A 120 5.43 21.77 0.05
C ALA A 120 4.99 20.81 -1.06
N LEU A 121 4.80 19.51 -0.73
CA LEU A 121 4.36 18.50 -1.68
C LEU A 121 2.89 18.69 -2.11
N GLU A 122 2.01 18.99 -1.15
CA GLU A 122 0.59 19.30 -1.43
C GLU A 122 0.44 20.60 -2.25
N GLY A 123 1.28 21.60 -1.99
CA GLY A 123 1.29 22.86 -2.72
C GLY A 123 1.59 22.72 -4.22
N ILE A 124 2.19 21.62 -4.63
CA ILE A 124 2.45 21.26 -6.03
C ILE A 124 1.50 20.17 -6.55
N GLY A 125 0.44 19.84 -5.80
CA GLY A 125 -0.63 18.94 -6.22
C GLY A 125 -0.35 17.45 -6.00
N LEU A 126 0.61 17.07 -5.16
CA LEU A 126 0.88 15.67 -4.84
C LEU A 126 0.02 15.22 -3.65
N THR A 127 -0.48 13.98 -3.70
CA THR A 127 -1.25 13.37 -2.63
C THR A 127 -0.32 12.84 -1.54
N VAL A 128 -0.45 13.36 -0.33
CA VAL A 128 0.38 12.94 0.82
C VAL A 128 -0.50 12.42 1.94
N PHE A 129 -0.21 11.21 2.42
CA PHE A 129 -0.87 10.56 3.56
C PHE A 129 0.15 10.35 4.68
N ALA A 130 -0.15 10.84 5.88
CA ALA A 130 0.76 10.75 7.02
C ALA A 130 0.39 9.59 7.95
N LEU A 131 1.41 8.84 8.36
CA LEU A 131 1.35 7.81 9.39
C LEU A 131 2.16 8.27 10.60
N ALA A 132 1.59 8.15 11.79
CA ALA A 132 2.20 8.65 13.01
C ALA A 132 1.90 7.76 14.23
N GLY A 133 1.80 6.46 14.06
CA GLY A 133 1.58 5.51 15.14
C GLY A 133 2.68 5.56 16.20
N GLU A 134 2.34 6.03 17.40
CA GLU A 134 3.30 6.22 18.52
C GLU A 134 3.46 4.99 19.42
N ASN A 135 2.60 3.99 19.25
CA ASN A 135 2.58 2.78 20.05
C ASN A 135 2.10 1.59 19.22
N LEU A 136 2.10 0.39 19.80
CA LEU A 136 1.72 -0.83 19.09
C LEU A 136 0.33 -0.75 18.44
N ASP A 137 -0.66 -0.22 19.15
CA ASP A 137 -2.02 -0.09 18.61
C ASP A 137 -2.07 0.89 17.45
N GLY A 138 -1.34 2.03 17.55
CA GLY A 138 -1.21 3.00 16.46
C GLY A 138 -0.55 2.39 15.23
N ILE A 139 0.54 1.63 15.40
CA ILE A 139 1.20 0.94 14.27
C ILE A 139 0.27 -0.09 13.61
N LEU A 140 -0.52 -0.83 14.39
CA LEU A 140 -1.52 -1.76 13.85
C LEU A 140 -2.63 -1.03 13.09
N GLU A 141 -2.97 0.20 13.49
CA GLU A 141 -3.92 1.03 12.77
C GLU A 141 -3.31 1.62 11.49
N ASP A 142 -2.05 2.08 11.53
CA ASP A 142 -1.30 2.53 10.34
C ASP A 142 -1.32 1.44 9.25
N ILE A 143 -1.07 0.18 9.62
CA ILE A 143 -1.14 -0.95 8.69
C ILE A 143 -2.52 -1.07 8.05
N ARG A 144 -3.60 -0.93 8.83
CA ARG A 144 -4.97 -0.98 8.30
C ARG A 144 -5.26 0.20 7.39
N MET A 145 -4.81 1.40 7.76
CA MET A 145 -4.99 2.59 6.94
C MET A 145 -4.27 2.48 5.60
N VAL A 146 -3.03 1.99 5.59
CA VAL A 146 -2.31 1.72 4.34
C VAL A 146 -3.06 0.67 3.52
N GLY A 147 -3.51 -0.43 4.13
CA GLY A 147 -4.33 -1.43 3.45
C GLY A 147 -5.56 -0.80 2.79
N LYS A 148 -6.29 0.03 3.52
CA LYS A 148 -7.49 0.72 3.04
C LYS A 148 -7.22 1.63 1.85
N ILE A 149 -6.21 2.51 1.93
CA ILE A 149 -5.93 3.48 0.86
C ILE A 149 -5.25 2.87 -0.36
N THR A 150 -4.74 1.63 -0.25
CA THR A 150 -4.07 0.91 -1.34
C THR A 150 -4.85 -0.29 -1.86
N GLY A 151 -6.07 -0.54 -1.34
CA GLY A 151 -6.90 -1.68 -1.74
C GLY A 151 -6.34 -3.03 -1.26
N LYS A 152 -5.61 -3.03 -0.13
CA LYS A 152 -4.97 -4.18 0.51
C LYS A 152 -5.55 -4.48 1.90
N GLU A 153 -6.87 -4.29 2.07
CA GLU A 153 -7.54 -4.47 3.37
C GLU A 153 -7.46 -5.90 3.90
N GLU A 154 -7.51 -6.90 3.03
CA GLU A 154 -7.42 -8.30 3.41
C GLU A 154 -6.02 -8.62 3.92
N GLU A 155 -4.97 -8.28 3.16
CA GLU A 155 -3.58 -8.47 3.55
C GLU A 155 -3.23 -7.71 4.84
N ALA A 156 -3.75 -6.48 4.99
CA ALA A 156 -3.56 -5.69 6.22
C ALA A 156 -4.24 -6.35 7.43
N SER A 157 -5.45 -6.88 7.27
CA SER A 157 -6.17 -7.55 8.33
C SER A 157 -5.47 -8.84 8.78
N GLU A 158 -4.96 -9.62 7.84
CA GLU A 158 -4.18 -10.82 8.12
C GLU A 158 -2.87 -10.49 8.85
N LEU A 159 -2.13 -9.49 8.35
CA LEU A 159 -0.88 -9.06 8.98
C LEU A 159 -1.10 -8.61 10.43
N VAL A 160 -2.12 -7.77 10.65
CA VAL A 160 -2.48 -7.28 11.99
C VAL A 160 -2.88 -8.42 12.92
N ALA A 161 -3.64 -9.41 12.44
CA ALA A 161 -4.03 -10.58 13.24
C ALA A 161 -2.80 -11.39 13.66
N GLN A 162 -1.87 -11.66 12.73
CA GLN A 162 -0.62 -12.36 13.03
C GLN A 162 0.27 -11.60 14.03
N MET A 163 0.36 -10.27 13.88
CA MET A 163 1.13 -9.44 14.82
C MET A 163 0.52 -9.48 16.23
N LYS A 164 -0.81 -9.39 16.37
CA LYS A 164 -1.49 -9.47 17.66
C LYS A 164 -1.27 -10.81 18.34
N GLU A 165 -1.42 -11.92 17.62
CA GLU A 165 -1.15 -13.26 18.15
C GLU A 165 0.29 -13.38 18.69
N ARG A 166 1.27 -12.85 17.97
CA ARG A 166 2.66 -12.85 18.41
C ARG A 166 2.92 -11.97 19.63
N ILE A 167 2.26 -10.82 19.73
CA ILE A 167 2.35 -9.91 20.88
C ILE A 167 1.75 -10.60 22.12
N GLU A 168 0.56 -11.19 22.01
CA GLU A 168 -0.11 -11.90 23.08
C GLU A 168 0.75 -13.08 23.60
N ALA A 169 1.36 -13.83 22.70
CA ALA A 169 2.23 -14.97 23.07
C ALA A 169 3.51 -14.57 23.85
N ILE A 170 3.86 -13.29 23.91
CA ILE A 170 5.04 -12.79 24.64
C ILE A 170 4.62 -12.13 25.97
N THR A 171 3.38 -11.66 26.06
CA THR A 171 2.88 -10.91 27.21
C THR A 171 2.14 -11.78 28.24
N ASP A 172 1.78 -13.01 27.90
CA ASP A 172 1.23 -14.06 28.79
C ASP A 172 2.36 -14.85 29.47
#